data_e87565bfb4a9f6ddd4c72576d0815840
#
_entry.id   e87565bfb4a9f6ddd4c72576d0815840
#
_cell.length_a   1.000
_cell.length_b   1.000
_cell.length_c   1.000
_cell.angle_alpha   90.00
_cell.angle_beta   90.00
_cell.angle_gamma   90.00
#
_symmetry.space_group_name_H-M   'P 1'
#
loop_
_entity.id
_entity.type
_entity.pdbx_description
1 polymer ?
#
loop_
_entity_poly.entity_id
_entity_poly.type
_entity_poly.pdbx_seq_one_letter_code
_entity_poly.pdbx_strand_id
1 'polypeptide(L)'
;MAQQTPPKKGGKVSRRDFLKLMAAAGTVITFVPFVDWGKFLPNPSGKVAEKAKVELPDGTQANVKTFQVNHSESVIYPKTDDSVLNKESFRIWQFIRLPEELGGTKNDVSAFRMYSMVCLHLWCLWKYWPDPGRKRGECPCHGSMYDPLTGKAFAGPASLQAPPSNVLPSLDLESDANGNMWVKPPNWSPNGNGIVGFGRFLRT
;
A
#
# COMPACT_ATOMS: atom_id res chain seq x y z
N MET A 1 -21.80 -13.62 64.62
CA MET A 1 -20.85 -12.46 64.60
C MET A 1 -19.86 -12.66 63.47
N ALA A 2 -20.00 -11.95 62.37
CA ALA A 2 -19.09 -12.07 61.23
C ALA A 2 -17.94 -11.10 61.44
N GLN A 3 -16.71 -11.63 61.48
CA GLN A 3 -15.48 -10.82 61.54
C GLN A 3 -15.24 -10.16 60.21
N GLN A 4 -15.34 -8.83 60.18
CA GLN A 4 -14.94 -8.02 59.04
C GLN A 4 -13.39 -7.96 58.98
N THR A 5 -12.80 -8.52 57.91
CA THR A 5 -11.38 -8.34 57.61
C THR A 5 -11.12 -6.87 57.21
N PRO A 6 -10.11 -6.22 57.76
CA PRO A 6 -9.80 -4.84 57.45
C PRO A 6 -9.30 -4.71 55.99
N PRO A 7 -9.55 -3.59 55.28
CA PRO A 7 -9.10 -3.37 53.93
C PRO A 7 -7.59 -3.32 53.86
N LYS A 8 -6.99 -4.05 52.92
CA LYS A 8 -5.56 -3.98 52.60
C LYS A 8 -5.17 -2.55 52.28
N LYS A 9 -4.32 -1.93 53.06
CA LYS A 9 -3.71 -0.62 52.75
C LYS A 9 -2.95 -0.75 51.43
N GLY A 10 -3.36 0.01 50.41
CA GLY A 10 -2.62 0.16 49.18
C GLY A 10 -1.19 0.57 49.43
N GLY A 11 -0.22 -0.29 49.08
CA GLY A 11 1.21 -0.02 49.26
C GLY A 11 1.59 1.24 48.48
N LYS A 12 2.13 2.24 49.15
CA LYS A 12 2.70 3.41 48.51
C LYS A 12 3.93 2.96 47.71
N VAL A 13 3.92 3.13 46.40
CA VAL A 13 5.09 2.87 45.56
C VAL A 13 6.22 3.80 45.99
N SER A 14 7.39 3.26 46.32
CA SER A 14 8.53 4.08 46.71
C SER A 14 9.05 4.87 45.49
N ARG A 15 9.68 6.04 45.72
CA ARG A 15 10.30 6.81 44.63
C ARG A 15 11.30 5.97 43.83
N ARG A 16 12.03 5.09 44.51
CA ARG A 16 12.99 4.18 43.86
C ARG A 16 12.30 3.16 42.95
N ASP A 17 11.17 2.60 43.37
CA ASP A 17 10.43 1.60 42.59
C ASP A 17 9.72 2.27 41.44
N PHE A 18 9.21 3.49 41.60
CA PHE A 18 8.68 4.31 40.50
C PHE A 18 9.76 4.59 39.47
N LEU A 19 10.96 5.01 39.84
CA LEU A 19 12.06 5.24 38.89
C LEU A 19 12.49 3.97 38.16
N LYS A 20 12.52 2.82 38.85
CA LYS A 20 12.81 1.52 38.22
C LYS A 20 11.71 1.16 37.19
N LEU A 21 10.44 1.38 37.55
CA LEU A 21 9.32 1.13 36.63
C LEU A 21 9.40 2.02 35.40
N MET A 22 9.70 3.31 35.61
CA MET A 22 9.85 4.26 34.50
C MET A 22 11.05 3.92 33.62
N ALA A 23 12.17 3.50 34.18
CA ALA A 23 13.34 3.05 33.42
C ALA A 23 13.01 1.78 32.60
N ALA A 24 12.35 0.80 33.22
CA ALA A 24 11.92 -0.41 32.52
C ALA A 24 10.92 -0.11 31.39
N ALA A 25 9.92 0.75 31.66
CA ALA A 25 8.94 1.16 30.65
C ALA A 25 9.62 1.94 29.49
N GLY A 26 10.54 2.86 29.82
CA GLY A 26 11.30 3.59 28.81
C GLY A 26 12.16 2.67 27.94
N THR A 27 12.81 1.67 28.55
CA THR A 27 13.58 0.66 27.82
C THR A 27 12.67 -0.12 26.85
N VAL A 28 11.52 -0.60 27.33
CA VAL A 28 10.56 -1.31 26.47
C VAL A 28 10.11 -0.44 25.31
N ILE A 29 9.70 0.81 25.58
CA ILE A 29 9.24 1.73 24.53
C ILE A 29 10.36 2.02 23.52
N THR A 30 11.60 2.15 23.96
CA THR A 30 12.75 2.40 23.09
C THR A 30 13.06 1.21 22.19
N PHE A 31 12.90 -0.02 22.67
CA PHE A 31 13.21 -1.22 21.89
C PHE A 31 12.04 -1.77 21.07
N VAL A 32 10.79 -1.37 21.39
CA VAL A 32 9.59 -1.75 20.63
C VAL A 32 9.74 -1.52 19.11
N PRO A 33 10.28 -0.39 18.62
CA PRO A 33 10.46 -0.17 17.18
C PRO A 33 11.46 -1.12 16.51
N PHE A 34 12.36 -1.72 17.30
CA PHE A 34 13.38 -2.65 16.77
C PHE A 34 12.94 -4.12 16.83
N VAL A 35 11.77 -4.39 17.42
CA VAL A 35 11.19 -5.73 17.39
C VAL A 35 10.54 -5.94 16.03
N ASP A 36 10.96 -6.98 15.33
CA ASP A 36 10.34 -7.41 14.10
C ASP A 36 8.96 -8.03 14.39
N TRP A 37 7.96 -7.16 14.50
CA TRP A 37 6.58 -7.54 14.80
C TRP A 37 5.99 -8.50 13.79
N GLY A 38 6.52 -8.52 12.54
CA GLY A 38 6.07 -9.44 11.50
C GLY A 38 6.25 -10.91 11.88
N LYS A 39 7.20 -11.21 12.79
CA LYS A 39 7.41 -12.58 13.30
C LYS A 39 6.42 -13.00 14.38
N PHE A 40 5.81 -12.04 15.07
CA PHE A 40 4.91 -12.28 16.19
C PHE A 40 3.43 -12.11 15.85
N LEU A 41 3.14 -11.43 14.74
CA LEU A 41 1.78 -11.32 14.26
C LEU A 41 1.44 -12.57 13.44
N PRO A 42 0.32 -13.24 13.75
CA PRO A 42 -0.12 -14.35 12.92
C PRO A 42 -0.29 -13.84 11.50
N ASN A 43 0.30 -14.53 10.54
CA ASN A 43 0.09 -14.25 9.12
C ASN A 43 -1.43 -14.26 8.88
N PRO A 44 -2.06 -13.12 8.59
CA PRO A 44 -3.50 -13.09 8.41
C PRO A 44 -3.80 -13.89 7.14
N SER A 45 -4.23 -15.11 7.33
CA SER A 45 -4.78 -15.99 6.29
C SER A 45 -3.83 -16.42 5.19
N GLY A 46 -2.69 -16.71 5.15
CA GLY A 46 -1.89 -17.40 4.12
C GLY A 46 -2.45 -17.54 2.68
N LYS A 47 -3.57 -16.89 2.38
CA LYS A 47 -4.15 -16.85 1.05
C LYS A 47 -3.43 -15.81 0.23
N VAL A 48 -2.79 -16.24 -0.83
CA VAL A 48 -2.27 -15.37 -1.88
C VAL A 48 -3.46 -14.76 -2.60
N ALA A 49 -3.41 -13.45 -2.86
CA ALA A 49 -4.43 -12.80 -3.67
C ALA A 49 -4.51 -13.49 -5.04
N GLU A 50 -5.72 -13.82 -5.47
CA GLU A 50 -5.95 -14.55 -6.72
C GLU A 50 -5.93 -13.60 -7.93
N LYS A 51 -5.81 -14.18 -9.13
CA LYS A 51 -6.04 -13.48 -10.39
C LYS A 51 -7.43 -12.85 -10.38
N ALA A 52 -7.52 -11.55 -10.68
CA ALA A 52 -8.76 -10.82 -10.67
C ALA A 52 -8.92 -9.92 -11.91
N LYS A 53 -10.16 -9.62 -12.26
CA LYS A 53 -10.47 -8.63 -13.31
C LYS A 53 -9.98 -7.25 -12.87
N VAL A 54 -9.47 -6.45 -13.81
CA VAL A 54 -9.30 -5.01 -13.60
C VAL A 54 -10.68 -4.39 -13.71
N GLU A 55 -11.36 -4.21 -12.60
CA GLU A 55 -12.72 -3.65 -12.55
C GLU A 55 -12.64 -2.14 -12.34
N LEU A 56 -13.22 -1.39 -13.27
CA LEU A 56 -13.29 0.07 -13.23
C LEU A 56 -14.35 0.54 -12.23
N PRO A 57 -14.35 1.83 -11.82
CA PRO A 57 -15.31 2.35 -10.85
C PRO A 57 -16.78 2.21 -11.26
N ASP A 58 -17.05 2.14 -12.56
CA ASP A 58 -18.40 1.94 -13.14
C ASP A 58 -18.83 0.45 -13.13
N GLY A 59 -17.99 -0.45 -12.63
CA GLY A 59 -18.23 -1.90 -12.57
C GLY A 59 -17.88 -2.63 -13.88
N THR A 60 -17.43 -1.94 -14.92
CA THR A 60 -16.99 -2.59 -16.15
C THR A 60 -15.57 -3.13 -16.03
N GLN A 61 -15.23 -4.13 -16.84
CA GLN A 61 -13.87 -4.63 -16.93
C GLN A 61 -13.05 -3.78 -17.89
N ALA A 62 -11.88 -3.33 -17.48
CA ALA A 62 -10.95 -2.61 -18.36
C ALA A 62 -10.55 -3.46 -19.57
N ASN A 63 -10.42 -2.82 -20.74
CA ASN A 63 -10.05 -3.49 -21.99
C ASN A 63 -8.98 -2.68 -22.73
N VAL A 64 -7.97 -3.35 -23.27
CA VAL A 64 -6.82 -2.72 -23.94
C VAL A 64 -7.23 -1.86 -25.17
N LYS A 65 -8.37 -2.15 -25.79
CA LYS A 65 -8.83 -1.44 -26.99
C LYS A 65 -9.69 -0.22 -26.68
N THR A 66 -10.45 -0.26 -25.57
CA THR A 66 -11.46 0.76 -25.26
C THR A 66 -11.02 1.76 -24.20
N PHE A 67 -10.10 1.38 -23.31
CA PHE A 67 -9.60 2.29 -22.29
C PHE A 67 -8.76 3.40 -22.95
N GLN A 68 -9.03 4.65 -22.62
CA GLN A 68 -8.44 5.82 -23.29
C GLN A 68 -6.93 5.93 -23.08
N VAL A 69 -6.19 6.36 -24.12
CA VAL A 69 -4.76 6.69 -24.04
C VAL A 69 -4.56 7.90 -23.12
N ASN A 70 -3.49 7.89 -22.35
CA ASN A 70 -3.17 8.96 -21.40
C ASN A 70 -4.29 9.18 -20.36
N HIS A 71 -4.88 8.10 -19.87
CA HIS A 71 -5.98 8.12 -18.91
C HIS A 71 -5.69 7.18 -17.73
N SER A 72 -6.34 7.43 -16.61
CA SER A 72 -6.20 6.59 -15.43
C SER A 72 -7.48 6.49 -14.62
N GLU A 73 -7.64 5.36 -13.94
CA GLU A 73 -8.72 5.11 -13.01
C GLU A 73 -8.21 4.48 -11.72
N SER A 74 -8.97 4.68 -10.64
CA SER A 74 -8.70 4.03 -9.36
C SER A 74 -9.37 2.66 -9.34
N VAL A 75 -8.59 1.61 -9.08
CA VAL A 75 -9.05 0.22 -9.05
C VAL A 75 -8.83 -0.36 -7.67
N ILE A 76 -9.76 -1.18 -7.19
CA ILE A 76 -9.65 -1.87 -5.90
C ILE A 76 -9.14 -3.29 -6.14
N TYR A 77 -8.01 -3.63 -5.49
CA TYR A 77 -7.45 -4.98 -5.54
C TYR A 77 -6.66 -5.34 -4.26
N PRO A 78 -6.86 -6.52 -3.68
CA PRO A 78 -7.95 -7.45 -3.97
C PRO A 78 -9.29 -6.89 -3.51
N LYS A 79 -10.33 -7.03 -4.35
CA LYS A 79 -11.70 -6.64 -4.01
C LYS A 79 -12.34 -7.75 -3.19
N THR A 80 -13.10 -7.37 -2.17
CA THR A 80 -13.83 -8.29 -1.28
C THR A 80 -15.29 -7.88 -1.19
N ASP A 81 -16.12 -8.73 -0.59
CA ASP A 81 -17.53 -8.40 -0.30
C ASP A 81 -17.67 -7.38 0.84
N ASP A 82 -16.62 -7.16 1.63
CA ASP A 82 -16.59 -6.17 2.70
C ASP A 82 -16.28 -4.78 2.15
N SER A 83 -17.29 -3.91 2.15
CA SER A 83 -17.18 -2.53 1.69
C SER A 83 -16.23 -1.67 2.53
N VAL A 84 -15.99 -2.03 3.79
CA VAL A 84 -15.06 -1.32 4.68
C VAL A 84 -13.63 -1.66 4.31
N LEU A 85 -13.33 -2.95 4.09
CA LEU A 85 -12.02 -3.39 3.63
C LEU A 85 -11.68 -2.80 2.26
N ASN A 86 -12.63 -2.69 1.36
CA ASN A 86 -12.43 -2.12 0.02
C ASN A 86 -12.06 -0.63 0.03
N LYS A 87 -12.29 0.08 1.15
CA LYS A 87 -11.88 1.48 1.33
C LYS A 87 -10.48 1.65 1.91
N GLU A 88 -9.83 0.57 2.29
CA GLU A 88 -8.45 0.64 2.78
C GLU A 88 -7.52 1.20 1.69
N SER A 89 -6.74 2.22 2.02
CA SER A 89 -5.82 2.88 1.09
C SER A 89 -4.88 1.91 0.37
N PHE A 90 -4.52 0.81 1.03
CA PHE A 90 -3.61 -0.21 0.50
C PHE A 90 -4.25 -1.12 -0.56
N ARG A 91 -5.56 -1.10 -0.71
CA ARG A 91 -6.30 -1.80 -1.76
C ARG A 91 -6.56 -0.93 -2.98
N ILE A 92 -6.26 0.37 -2.91
CA ILE A 92 -6.53 1.31 -3.99
C ILE A 92 -5.29 1.42 -4.86
N TRP A 93 -5.47 1.15 -6.14
CA TRP A 93 -4.42 1.13 -7.16
C TRP A 93 -4.74 2.13 -8.25
N GLN A 94 -3.72 2.83 -8.74
CA GLN A 94 -3.84 3.68 -9.92
C GLN A 94 -3.57 2.83 -11.14
N PHE A 95 -4.61 2.55 -11.91
CA PHE A 95 -4.54 1.91 -13.22
C PHE A 95 -4.37 2.98 -14.26
N ILE A 96 -3.31 2.92 -15.07
CA ILE A 96 -2.91 3.97 -16.02
C ILE A 96 -2.73 3.33 -17.38
N ARG A 97 -3.34 3.91 -18.42
CA ARG A 97 -2.86 3.76 -19.78
C ARG A 97 -1.88 4.88 -20.08
N LEU A 98 -0.68 4.53 -20.44
CA LEU A 98 0.42 5.47 -20.64
C LEU A 98 0.08 6.52 -21.71
N PRO A 99 0.71 7.70 -21.70
CA PRO A 99 0.62 8.64 -22.81
C PRO A 99 1.27 8.09 -24.08
N GLU A 100 0.96 8.67 -25.21
CA GLU A 100 1.39 8.21 -26.53
C GLU A 100 2.91 8.04 -26.62
N GLU A 101 3.67 9.03 -26.16
CA GLU A 101 5.12 9.06 -26.18
C GLU A 101 5.76 7.96 -25.32
N LEU A 102 5.03 7.38 -24.37
CA LEU A 102 5.45 6.26 -23.55
C LEU A 102 4.87 4.91 -24.00
N GLY A 103 4.28 4.87 -25.20
CA GLY A 103 3.77 3.64 -25.80
C GLY A 103 2.29 3.35 -25.50
N GLY A 104 1.53 4.33 -25.04
CA GLY A 104 0.10 4.19 -24.71
C GLY A 104 -0.82 3.88 -25.90
N THR A 105 -0.35 4.07 -27.14
CA THR A 105 -1.10 3.73 -28.37
C THR A 105 -1.15 2.24 -28.65
N LYS A 106 -0.30 1.43 -28.04
CA LYS A 106 -0.31 -0.02 -28.19
C LYS A 106 -1.60 -0.61 -27.64
N ASN A 107 -2.15 -1.61 -28.32
CA ASN A 107 -3.35 -2.34 -27.89
C ASN A 107 -2.99 -3.65 -27.16
N ASP A 108 -2.02 -3.59 -26.29
CA ASP A 108 -1.58 -4.70 -25.46
C ASP A 108 -1.23 -4.22 -24.03
N VAL A 109 -0.94 -5.14 -23.15
CA VAL A 109 -0.66 -4.84 -21.72
C VAL A 109 0.55 -3.94 -21.52
N SER A 110 1.49 -3.85 -22.47
CA SER A 110 2.69 -3.01 -22.34
C SER A 110 2.37 -1.52 -22.26
N ALA A 111 1.18 -1.11 -22.77
CA ALA A 111 0.67 0.25 -22.68
C ALA A 111 0.13 0.62 -21.28
N PHE A 112 0.06 -0.33 -20.36
CA PHE A 112 -0.62 -0.13 -19.08
C PHE A 112 0.30 -0.32 -17.90
N ARG A 113 -0.02 0.38 -16.81
CA ARG A 113 0.64 0.24 -15.51
C ARG A 113 -0.41 0.22 -14.41
N MET A 114 -0.09 -0.44 -13.32
CA MET A 114 -0.93 -0.47 -12.12
C MET A 114 -0.06 -0.30 -10.89
N TYR A 115 -0.14 0.88 -10.27
CA TYR A 115 0.66 1.23 -9.11
C TYR A 115 -0.20 1.42 -7.87
N SER A 116 0.36 1.10 -6.71
CA SER A 116 -0.27 1.48 -5.45
C SER A 116 -0.50 2.99 -5.40
N MET A 117 -1.70 3.44 -5.05
CA MET A 117 -1.99 4.88 -4.88
C MET A 117 -1.36 5.48 -3.61
N VAL A 118 -0.79 4.68 -2.74
CA VAL A 118 -0.19 5.20 -1.52
C VAL A 118 1.18 5.81 -1.78
N CYS A 119 1.30 7.09 -1.51
CA CYS A 119 2.53 7.86 -1.62
C CYS A 119 3.63 7.28 -0.71
N LEU A 120 4.84 7.18 -1.26
CA LEU A 120 6.00 6.61 -0.56
C LEU A 120 6.50 7.49 0.58
N HIS A 121 6.11 8.77 0.63
CA HIS A 121 6.55 9.67 1.69
C HIS A 121 5.80 9.40 3.02
N LEU A 122 4.54 9.82 3.13
CA LEU A 122 3.71 9.69 4.33
C LEU A 122 2.29 9.19 4.02
N TRP A 123 2.18 8.26 3.06
CA TRP A 123 1.01 7.45 2.76
C TRP A 123 -0.26 8.21 2.31
N CYS A 124 -0.15 9.46 1.90
CA CYS A 124 -1.24 10.14 1.18
C CYS A 124 -1.55 9.41 -0.14
N LEU A 125 -2.75 9.56 -0.66
CA LEU A 125 -3.09 9.05 -1.97
C LEU A 125 -2.63 10.04 -3.04
N TRP A 126 -1.79 9.58 -3.96
CA TRP A 126 -1.38 10.33 -5.15
C TRP A 126 -2.31 10.03 -6.32
N LYS A 127 -2.29 10.89 -7.34
CA LYS A 127 -3.07 10.72 -8.57
C LYS A 127 -2.22 10.95 -9.81
N TYR A 128 -2.58 10.28 -10.91
CA TYR A 128 -2.03 10.58 -12.22
C TYR A 128 -2.72 11.80 -12.82
N TRP A 129 -1.92 12.67 -13.42
CA TRP A 129 -2.39 13.88 -14.12
C TRP A 129 -2.08 13.78 -15.60
N PRO A 130 -3.13 13.66 -16.47
CA PRO A 130 -2.96 13.48 -17.90
C PRO A 130 -2.66 14.77 -18.66
N ASP A 131 -2.69 15.92 -18.00
CA ASP A 131 -2.46 17.24 -18.63
C ASP A 131 -1.16 17.27 -19.43
N PRO A 132 -1.12 17.89 -20.64
CA PRO A 132 0.06 17.90 -21.51
C PRO A 132 1.35 18.36 -20.84
N GLY A 133 1.26 19.30 -19.89
CA GLY A 133 2.40 19.81 -19.12
C GLY A 133 2.80 18.96 -17.92
N ARG A 134 2.02 17.92 -17.59
CA ARG A 134 2.25 17.08 -16.39
C ARG A 134 2.57 15.65 -16.76
N LYS A 135 1.60 14.88 -17.28
CA LYS A 135 1.72 13.45 -17.63
C LYS A 135 2.51 12.63 -16.62
N ARG A 136 2.22 12.83 -15.35
CA ARG A 136 2.94 12.24 -14.21
C ARG A 136 2.02 11.99 -13.02
N GLY A 137 2.46 11.15 -12.08
CA GLY A 137 1.83 11.01 -10.78
C GLY A 137 2.22 12.18 -9.86
N GLU A 138 1.27 12.74 -9.11
CA GLU A 138 1.54 13.79 -8.11
C GLU A 138 0.82 13.49 -6.80
N CYS A 139 1.53 13.67 -5.70
CA CYS A 139 0.98 13.59 -4.35
C CYS A 139 0.61 14.99 -3.85
N PRO A 140 -0.65 15.26 -3.50
CA PRO A 140 -1.09 16.60 -3.11
C PRO A 140 -0.57 17.04 -1.74
N CYS A 141 -0.12 16.09 -0.89
CA CYS A 141 0.28 16.44 0.47
C CYS A 141 1.62 17.18 0.52
N HIS A 142 2.65 16.69 -0.16
CA HIS A 142 4.01 17.26 -0.08
C HIS A 142 4.71 17.31 -1.44
N GLY A 143 3.97 17.17 -2.55
CA GLY A 143 4.50 17.37 -3.89
C GLY A 143 5.45 16.27 -4.39
N SER A 144 5.39 15.05 -3.85
CA SER A 144 6.13 13.92 -4.46
C SER A 144 5.57 13.62 -5.85
N MET A 145 6.48 13.46 -6.83
CA MET A 145 6.13 13.21 -8.23
C MET A 145 6.67 11.86 -8.71
N TYR A 146 5.87 11.17 -9.49
CA TYR A 146 6.15 9.80 -9.95
C TYR A 146 6.12 9.69 -11.47
N ASP A 147 7.11 9.04 -12.02
CA ASP A 147 7.17 8.67 -13.43
C ASP A 147 6.12 7.59 -13.74
N PRO A 148 5.22 7.80 -14.71
CA PRO A 148 4.15 6.85 -14.98
C PRO A 148 4.61 5.56 -15.64
N LEU A 149 5.78 5.54 -16.28
CA LEU A 149 6.33 4.34 -16.91
C LEU A 149 6.96 3.40 -15.89
N THR A 150 7.69 3.95 -14.93
CA THR A 150 8.55 3.18 -14.00
C THR A 150 8.03 3.16 -12.56
N GLY A 151 7.11 4.05 -12.20
CA GLY A 151 6.66 4.24 -10.81
C GLY A 151 7.70 4.91 -9.91
N LYS A 152 8.86 5.33 -10.45
CA LYS A 152 9.94 5.95 -9.69
C LYS A 152 9.58 7.37 -9.29
N ALA A 153 9.80 7.69 -8.01
CA ALA A 153 9.75 9.08 -7.56
C ALA A 153 10.95 9.86 -8.10
N PHE A 154 10.71 10.96 -8.81
CA PHE A 154 11.76 11.80 -9.38
C PHE A 154 11.81 13.21 -8.79
N ALA A 155 10.80 13.62 -8.04
CA ALA A 155 10.76 14.90 -7.34
C ALA A 155 9.98 14.81 -6.03
N GLY A 156 10.18 15.79 -5.15
CA GLY A 156 9.58 15.86 -3.83
C GLY A 156 10.19 14.86 -2.84
N PRO A 157 9.64 14.78 -1.60
CA PRO A 157 10.27 14.02 -0.52
C PRO A 157 10.44 12.52 -0.80
N ALA A 158 9.53 11.90 -1.56
CA ALA A 158 9.66 10.47 -1.89
C ALA A 158 10.90 10.16 -2.76
N SER A 159 11.38 11.13 -3.55
CA SER A 159 12.57 10.95 -4.40
C SER A 159 13.88 10.92 -3.61
N LEU A 160 13.86 11.36 -2.36
CA LEU A 160 15.02 11.35 -1.48
C LEU A 160 15.27 9.99 -0.81
N GLN A 161 14.35 9.05 -0.95
CA GLN A 161 14.50 7.71 -0.42
C GLN A 161 15.47 6.91 -1.29
N ALA A 162 16.25 6.03 -0.64
CA ALA A 162 17.15 5.14 -1.35
C ALA A 162 16.37 4.07 -2.16
N PRO A 163 16.82 3.67 -3.36
CA PRO A 163 16.24 2.56 -4.09
C PRO A 163 16.30 1.24 -3.27
N PRO A 164 15.29 0.36 -3.35
CA PRO A 164 14.08 0.46 -4.16
C PRO A 164 12.92 1.21 -3.49
N SER A 165 13.12 1.82 -2.32
CA SER A 165 12.05 2.47 -1.54
C SER A 165 11.46 3.72 -2.23
N ASN A 166 12.12 4.23 -3.27
CA ASN A 166 11.65 5.35 -4.08
C ASN A 166 10.84 4.91 -5.32
N VAL A 167 10.43 3.65 -5.41
CA VAL A 167 9.62 3.12 -6.51
C VAL A 167 8.28 2.61 -5.97
N LEU A 168 7.19 3.03 -6.60
CA LEU A 168 5.84 2.59 -6.23
C LEU A 168 5.68 1.08 -6.40
N PRO A 169 5.08 0.37 -5.44
CA PRO A 169 4.67 -1.00 -5.64
C PRO A 169 3.74 -1.12 -6.86
N SER A 170 3.99 -2.11 -7.71
CA SER A 170 3.21 -2.35 -8.91
C SER A 170 2.58 -3.74 -8.90
N LEU A 171 1.49 -3.89 -9.64
CA LEU A 171 0.88 -5.17 -9.95
C LEU A 171 1.10 -5.50 -11.42
N ASP A 172 1.41 -6.76 -11.70
CA ASP A 172 1.53 -7.27 -13.04
C ASP A 172 0.14 -7.45 -13.67
N LEU A 173 0.05 -7.07 -14.93
CA LEU A 173 -1.17 -7.15 -15.71
C LEU A 173 -1.05 -8.20 -16.81
N GLU A 174 -2.18 -8.72 -17.25
CA GLU A 174 -2.30 -9.52 -18.47
C GLU A 174 -3.62 -9.19 -19.18
N SER A 175 -3.72 -9.54 -20.46
CA SER A 175 -4.96 -9.45 -21.22
C SER A 175 -5.34 -10.81 -21.79
N ASP A 176 -6.65 -11.07 -21.90
CA ASP A 176 -7.16 -12.23 -22.60
C ASP A 176 -7.23 -11.96 -24.14
N ALA A 177 -7.66 -12.98 -24.90
CA ALA A 177 -7.80 -12.89 -26.36
C ALA A 177 -8.77 -11.80 -26.81
N ASN A 178 -9.72 -11.41 -25.97
CA ASN A 178 -10.69 -10.36 -26.23
C ASN A 178 -10.15 -8.97 -25.87
N GLY A 179 -8.99 -8.90 -25.22
CA GLY A 179 -8.36 -7.69 -24.74
C GLY A 179 -8.82 -7.26 -23.34
N ASN A 180 -9.58 -8.07 -22.62
CA ASN A 180 -9.98 -7.75 -21.26
C ASN A 180 -8.78 -7.86 -20.31
N MET A 181 -8.67 -6.92 -19.39
CA MET A 181 -7.52 -6.80 -18.50
C MET A 181 -7.71 -7.56 -17.18
N TRP A 182 -6.62 -8.17 -16.73
CA TRP A 182 -6.56 -8.93 -15.51
C TRP A 182 -5.33 -8.54 -14.69
N VAL A 183 -5.48 -8.54 -13.37
CA VAL A 183 -4.36 -8.48 -12.43
C VAL A 183 -3.85 -9.91 -12.21
N LYS A 184 -2.55 -10.11 -12.40
CA LYS A 184 -1.91 -11.38 -12.03
C LYS A 184 -1.80 -11.49 -10.51
N PRO A 185 -1.84 -12.71 -9.97
CA PRO A 185 -1.48 -12.93 -8.57
C PRO A 185 -0.12 -12.29 -8.29
N PRO A 186 0.00 -11.43 -7.26
CA PRO A 186 1.29 -10.85 -6.93
C PRO A 186 2.25 -11.95 -6.49
N ASN A 187 3.41 -12.02 -7.13
CA ASN A 187 4.50 -12.93 -6.76
C ASN A 187 5.45 -12.28 -5.75
N TRP A 188 4.94 -11.41 -4.91
CA TRP A 188 5.75 -10.77 -3.90
C TRP A 188 6.25 -11.80 -2.90
N SER A 189 7.49 -12.17 -3.05
CA SER A 189 8.18 -12.80 -1.93
C SER A 189 8.29 -11.76 -0.84
N PRO A 190 7.82 -12.05 0.38
CA PRO A 190 8.13 -11.21 1.51
C PRO A 190 9.65 -11.06 1.58
N ASN A 191 10.15 -9.83 1.84
CA ASN A 191 11.56 -9.66 2.15
C ASN A 191 11.91 -10.57 3.34
N GLY A 192 13.21 -10.72 3.67
CA GLY A 192 13.64 -11.58 4.78
C GLY A 192 12.94 -11.30 6.12
N ASN A 193 12.20 -10.20 6.22
CA ASN A 193 11.42 -9.79 7.40
C ASN A 193 9.91 -10.06 7.26
N GLY A 194 9.47 -10.73 6.21
CA GLY A 194 8.05 -10.99 5.97
C GLY A 194 7.24 -9.78 5.49
N ILE A 195 7.89 -8.67 5.14
CA ILE A 195 7.25 -7.43 4.72
C ILE A 195 7.14 -7.40 3.20
N VAL A 196 5.93 -7.22 2.69
CA VAL A 196 5.64 -7.04 1.27
C VAL A 196 5.30 -5.58 1.03
N GLY A 197 6.08 -4.90 0.20
CA GLY A 197 5.82 -3.52 -0.22
C GLY A 197 5.39 -2.57 0.92
N PHE A 198 6.33 -2.00 1.67
CA PHE A 198 6.08 -1.05 2.77
C PHE A 198 5.26 -1.60 3.95
N GLY A 199 5.44 -2.86 4.33
CA GLY A 199 4.73 -3.45 5.46
C GLY A 199 3.28 -3.80 5.16
N ARG A 200 2.91 -3.91 3.90
CA ARG A 200 1.54 -4.24 3.50
C ARG A 200 1.36 -5.72 3.34
N PHE A 201 0.37 -6.22 4.05
CA PHE A 201 -0.25 -7.50 3.77
C PHE A 201 -1.53 -7.23 3.00
N LEU A 202 -1.62 -7.73 1.77
CA LEU A 202 -2.92 -7.80 1.10
C LEU A 202 -3.72 -8.90 1.81
N ARG A 203 -4.66 -8.51 2.64
CA ARG A 203 -5.66 -9.43 3.19
C ARG A 203 -6.65 -9.75 2.09
N THR A 204 -6.82 -11.02 1.78
CA THR A 204 -7.90 -11.51 0.92
C THR A 204 -9.16 -11.79 1.72
#